data_bd0e2f9169f3bed8ce6f0852f305fcc0
#
_entry.id   bd0e2f9169f3bed8ce6f0852f305fcc0
#
_cell.length_a   1.000
_cell.length_b   1.000
_cell.length_c   1.000
_cell.angle_alpha   90.00
_cell.angle_beta   90.00
_cell.angle_gamma   90.00
#
_symmetry.space_group_name_H-M   'P 1'
#
loop_
_entity.id
_entity.type
_entity.pdbx_description
1 polymer ?
#
loop_
_entity_poly.entity_id
_entity_poly.type
_entity_poly.pdbx_seq_one_letter_code
_entity_poly.pdbx_strand_id
1 'polypeptide(L)'
;MRYKRLEIPELILCEPTLYKDNRGFVYEAFKKESFDEFVGFEVDFCQDNISYSKYGVIRGLHTNSLNHAQSKLVSVLQGKILDVAVDFRVGSPTFGRAISVGLDSIENKQYLFQEDFYMGSQF
;
A
#
# COMPACT_ATOMS: atom_id res chain seq x y z
N MET A 1 -3.67 10.42 11.07
CA MET A 1 -2.96 9.35 10.30
C MET A 1 -1.48 9.54 10.44
N ARG A 2 -0.77 8.48 10.75
CA ARG A 2 0.69 8.48 10.80
C ARG A 2 1.23 7.77 9.56
N TYR A 3 2.34 8.29 9.02
CA TYR A 3 3.01 7.72 7.86
C TYR A 3 4.41 7.27 8.26
N LYS A 4 4.85 6.15 7.74
CA LYS A 4 6.16 5.59 8.04
C LYS A 4 6.81 5.07 6.76
N ARG A 5 8.03 5.54 6.48
CA ARG A 5 8.83 4.98 5.39
C ARG A 5 9.42 3.65 5.85
N LEU A 6 9.39 2.65 4.99
CA LEU A 6 9.94 1.33 5.27
C LEU A 6 11.44 1.29 4.92
N GLU A 7 12.05 0.11 5.00
CA GLU A 7 13.47 -0.06 4.69
C GLU A 7 13.81 0.40 3.27
N ILE A 8 12.88 0.22 2.34
CA ILE A 8 12.95 0.87 1.03
C ILE A 8 12.10 2.13 1.16
N PRO A 9 12.70 3.34 1.19
CA PRO A 9 11.98 4.56 1.61
C PRO A 9 10.81 4.97 0.73
N GLU A 10 10.75 4.48 -0.50
CA GLU A 10 9.66 4.74 -1.41
C GLU A 10 8.40 3.94 -1.07
N LEU A 11 8.53 2.94 -0.20
CA LEU A 11 7.41 2.16 0.31
C LEU A 11 6.96 2.73 1.64
N ILE A 12 5.69 3.11 1.72
CA ILE A 12 5.16 3.87 2.86
C ILE A 12 4.01 3.11 3.49
N LEU A 13 4.09 2.92 4.80
CA LEU A 13 3.00 2.38 5.61
C LEU A 13 2.20 3.52 6.22
N CYS A 14 0.90 3.51 6.00
CA CYS A 14 -0.03 4.50 6.53
C CYS A 14 -0.81 3.88 7.69
N GLU A 15 -0.73 4.49 8.86
CA GLU A 15 -1.39 4.01 10.08
C GLU A 15 -2.49 4.98 10.48
N PRO A 16 -3.77 4.64 10.29
CA PRO A 16 -4.86 5.54 10.66
C PRO A 16 -5.07 5.59 12.17
N THR A 17 -5.63 6.70 12.63
CA THR A 17 -6.13 6.82 13.98
C THR A 17 -7.59 6.39 14.00
N LEU A 18 -7.90 5.34 14.76
CA LEU A 18 -9.26 4.83 14.88
C LEU A 18 -9.98 5.53 16.04
N TYR A 19 -11.05 6.25 15.73
CA TYR A 19 -11.91 6.89 16.74
C TYR A 19 -13.04 5.94 17.09
N LYS A 20 -12.88 5.24 18.21
CA LYS A 20 -13.79 4.17 18.64
C LYS A 20 -14.79 4.68 19.67
N ASP A 21 -16.03 4.19 19.56
CA ASP A 21 -17.06 4.35 20.58
C ASP A 21 -17.93 3.09 20.61
N ASN A 22 -19.05 3.12 21.37
CA ASN A 22 -19.91 1.94 21.51
C ASN A 22 -20.71 1.60 20.24
N ARG A 23 -20.67 2.46 19.22
CA ARG A 23 -21.33 2.19 17.93
C ARG A 23 -20.37 1.56 16.91
N GLY A 24 -19.04 1.59 17.17
CA GLY A 24 -18.02 1.14 16.25
C GLY A 24 -16.86 2.12 16.19
N PHE A 25 -16.37 2.39 14.99
CA PHE A 25 -15.25 3.31 14.82
C PHE A 25 -15.34 4.08 13.52
N VAL A 26 -14.65 5.22 13.49
CA VAL A 26 -14.45 6.03 12.30
C VAL A 26 -12.95 6.32 12.16
N TYR A 27 -12.44 6.30 10.95
CA TYR A 27 -11.09 6.78 10.69
C TYR A 27 -11.02 7.50 9.36
N GLU A 28 -10.07 8.41 9.25
CA GLU A 28 -9.78 9.09 8.00
C GLU A 28 -8.93 8.16 7.14
N ALA A 29 -9.53 7.62 6.07
CA ALA A 29 -8.86 6.65 5.22
C ALA A 29 -7.84 7.29 4.27
N PHE A 30 -8.10 8.55 3.85
CA PHE A 30 -7.22 9.26 2.94
C PHE A 30 -7.50 10.76 3.03
N LYS A 31 -6.42 11.54 3.13
CA LYS A 31 -6.48 13.00 3.01
C LYS A 31 -5.35 13.45 2.10
N LYS A 32 -5.70 13.96 0.93
CA LYS A 32 -4.72 14.29 -0.11
C LYS A 32 -3.63 15.24 0.37
N GLU A 33 -4.00 16.30 1.06
CA GLU A 33 -3.07 17.33 1.53
C GLU A 33 -1.94 16.75 2.40
N SER A 34 -2.30 16.03 3.45
CA SER A 34 -1.31 15.46 4.37
C SER A 34 -0.54 14.32 3.73
N PHE A 35 -1.18 13.55 2.85
CA PHE A 35 -0.55 12.46 2.12
C PHE A 35 0.53 12.99 1.17
N ASP A 36 0.18 13.97 0.33
CA ASP A 36 1.12 14.56 -0.62
C ASP A 36 2.30 15.24 0.09
N GLU A 37 2.03 15.90 1.23
CA GLU A 37 3.06 16.54 2.03
C GLU A 37 4.09 15.52 2.53
N PHE A 38 3.64 14.37 3.04
CA PHE A 38 4.55 13.34 3.52
C PHE A 38 5.32 12.66 2.40
N VAL A 39 4.64 12.33 1.31
CA VAL A 39 5.24 11.67 0.15
C VAL A 39 6.26 12.58 -0.55
N GLY A 40 6.04 13.89 -0.53
CA GLY A 40 6.94 14.88 -1.11
C GLY A 40 6.61 15.28 -2.54
N PHE A 41 5.53 14.77 -3.10
CA PHE A 41 5.04 15.15 -4.41
C PHE A 41 3.52 14.93 -4.49
N GLU A 42 2.87 15.52 -5.49
CA GLU A 42 1.44 15.34 -5.69
C GLU A 42 1.15 13.96 -6.26
N VAL A 43 0.36 13.17 -5.53
CA VAL A 43 -0.14 11.88 -6.00
C VAL A 43 -1.58 12.06 -6.45
N ASP A 44 -1.85 11.72 -7.70
CA ASP A 44 -3.18 11.84 -8.28
C ASP A 44 -3.79 10.46 -8.48
N PHE A 45 -4.59 10.01 -7.51
CA PHE A 45 -5.30 8.74 -7.60
C PHE A 45 -6.58 8.95 -8.42
N CYS A 46 -6.61 8.39 -9.61
CA CYS A 46 -7.71 8.59 -10.55
C CYS A 46 -8.55 7.33 -10.76
N GLN A 47 -8.24 6.23 -10.11
CA GLN A 47 -8.96 4.96 -10.26
C GLN A 47 -8.93 4.16 -8.97
N ASP A 48 -10.10 3.68 -8.55
CA ASP A 48 -10.23 2.75 -7.43
C ASP A 48 -10.65 1.38 -7.95
N ASN A 49 -10.00 0.34 -7.45
CA ASN A 49 -10.35 -1.04 -7.74
C ASN A 49 -10.58 -1.79 -6.44
N ILE A 50 -11.60 -2.61 -6.40
CA ILE A 50 -11.87 -3.50 -5.27
C ILE A 50 -11.79 -4.92 -5.79
N SER A 51 -10.99 -5.77 -5.11
CA SER A 51 -10.90 -7.18 -5.45
C SER A 51 -11.35 -8.04 -4.27
N TYR A 52 -11.94 -9.16 -4.58
CA TYR A 52 -12.30 -10.18 -3.61
C TYR A 52 -11.51 -11.45 -3.92
N SER A 53 -10.90 -12.04 -2.91
CA SER A 53 -10.13 -13.28 -3.06
C SER A 53 -10.49 -14.27 -1.97
N LYS A 54 -10.59 -15.53 -2.34
CA LYS A 54 -10.81 -16.63 -1.40
C LYS A 54 -9.51 -16.89 -0.63
N TYR A 55 -9.61 -17.53 0.51
CA TYR A 55 -8.46 -17.92 1.32
C TYR A 55 -7.46 -18.74 0.50
N GLY A 56 -6.20 -18.41 0.66
CA GLY A 56 -5.10 -19.13 0.00
C GLY A 56 -4.77 -18.66 -1.42
N VAL A 57 -5.49 -17.66 -1.93
CA VAL A 57 -5.21 -17.13 -3.27
C VAL A 57 -3.94 -16.30 -3.27
N ILE A 58 -3.09 -16.52 -4.27
CA ILE A 58 -1.89 -15.72 -4.52
C ILE A 58 -2.08 -14.98 -5.85
N ARG A 59 -1.87 -13.66 -5.82
CA ARG A 59 -1.89 -12.82 -7.02
C ARG A 59 -0.52 -12.17 -7.20
N GLY A 60 0.00 -12.21 -8.41
CA GLY A 60 1.26 -11.57 -8.78
C GLY A 60 2.40 -12.59 -8.92
N LEU A 61 3.66 -12.17 -8.89
CA LEU A 61 4.12 -10.77 -8.89
C LEU A 61 3.88 -10.14 -10.25
N HIS A 62 3.46 -8.90 -10.26
CA HIS A 62 3.27 -8.19 -11.53
C HIS A 62 3.60 -6.70 -11.36
N THR A 63 3.90 -6.04 -12.46
CA THR A 63 4.14 -4.60 -12.53
C THR A 63 3.55 -4.05 -13.80
N ASN A 64 3.32 -2.74 -13.82
CA ASN A 64 2.99 -2.05 -15.05
C ASN A 64 4.27 -1.76 -15.84
N SER A 65 4.13 -1.61 -17.16
CA SER A 65 5.26 -1.19 -17.99
C SER A 65 5.70 0.22 -17.61
N LEU A 66 6.92 0.59 -18.01
CA LEU A 66 7.48 1.92 -17.73
C LEU A 66 6.56 3.07 -18.16
N ASN A 67 5.79 2.87 -19.23
CA ASN A 67 4.86 3.89 -19.75
C ASN A 67 3.55 3.96 -18.99
N HIS A 68 3.29 2.99 -18.11
CA HIS A 68 2.05 2.87 -17.34
C HIS A 68 2.30 2.62 -15.85
N ALA A 69 3.50 2.99 -15.39
CA ALA A 69 3.85 2.88 -13.98
C ALA A 69 2.87 3.72 -13.14
N GLN A 70 2.35 3.15 -12.06
CA GLN A 70 1.34 3.76 -11.21
C GLN A 70 1.68 3.58 -9.75
N SER A 71 1.47 4.62 -8.97
CA SER A 71 1.44 4.51 -7.52
C SER A 71 0.13 3.85 -7.11
N LYS A 72 0.19 2.97 -6.11
CA LYS A 72 -0.97 2.25 -5.60
C LYS A 72 -1.03 2.37 -4.09
N LEU A 73 -2.20 2.74 -3.58
CA LEU A 73 -2.49 2.71 -2.16
C LEU A 73 -3.40 1.51 -1.89
N VAL A 74 -2.89 0.55 -1.13
CA VAL A 74 -3.58 -0.71 -0.85
C VAL A 74 -4.15 -0.68 0.56
N SER A 75 -5.42 -1.03 0.69
CA SER A 75 -6.10 -1.18 1.96
C SER A 75 -6.95 -2.43 1.97
N VAL A 76 -7.22 -2.97 3.16
CA VAL A 76 -8.04 -4.17 3.33
C VAL A 76 -9.37 -3.78 3.99
N LEU A 77 -10.46 -4.03 3.27
CA LEU A 77 -11.81 -3.76 3.78
C LEU A 77 -12.30 -4.87 4.68
N GLN A 78 -11.93 -6.11 4.39
CA GLN A 78 -12.35 -7.27 5.16
C GLN A 78 -11.29 -8.37 5.05
N GLY A 79 -10.89 -8.92 6.20
CA GLY A 79 -9.93 -10.01 6.25
C GLY A 79 -8.49 -9.55 6.42
N LYS A 80 -7.57 -10.33 5.85
CA LYS A 80 -6.13 -10.12 6.01
C LYS A 80 -5.39 -10.54 4.75
N ILE A 81 -4.39 -9.76 4.38
CA ILE A 81 -3.49 -10.09 3.28
C ILE A 81 -2.03 -9.92 3.70
N LEU A 82 -1.15 -10.63 3.02
CA LEU A 82 0.28 -10.35 3.03
C LEU A 82 0.63 -9.73 1.69
N ASP A 83 1.10 -8.51 1.72
CA ASP A 83 1.49 -7.78 0.51
C ASP A 83 3.01 -7.75 0.39
N VAL A 84 3.53 -8.01 -0.80
CA VAL A 84 4.96 -8.12 -1.05
C VAL A 84 5.34 -7.16 -2.16
N ALA A 85 6.35 -6.34 -1.91
CA ALA A 85 6.94 -5.47 -2.92
C ALA A 85 8.39 -5.88 -3.15
N VAL A 86 8.79 -5.98 -4.41
CA VAL A 86 10.16 -6.28 -4.80
C VAL A 86 10.70 -5.13 -5.64
N ASP A 87 11.88 -4.65 -5.26
CA ASP A 87 12.54 -3.58 -5.98
C ASP A 87 13.30 -4.14 -7.18
N PHE A 88 12.80 -3.86 -8.38
CA PHE A 88 13.47 -4.23 -9.63
C PHE A 88 13.93 -3.00 -10.44
N ARG A 89 14.13 -1.88 -9.76
CA ARG A 89 14.65 -0.68 -10.44
C ARG A 89 16.15 -0.83 -10.67
N VAL A 90 16.54 -0.83 -11.95
CA VAL A 90 17.95 -0.93 -12.34
C VAL A 90 18.73 0.25 -11.77
N GLY A 91 19.84 -0.03 -11.09
CA GLY A 91 20.66 1.00 -10.46
C GLY A 91 20.20 1.44 -9.07
N SER A 92 19.08 0.91 -8.57
CA SER A 92 18.65 1.19 -7.20
C SER A 92 19.59 0.53 -6.19
N PRO A 93 19.93 1.21 -5.06
CA PRO A 93 20.75 0.60 -4.01
C PRO A 93 20.05 -0.58 -3.32
N THR A 94 18.73 -0.73 -3.49
CA THR A 94 17.94 -1.82 -2.91
C THR A 94 17.45 -2.81 -3.96
N PHE A 95 18.05 -2.79 -5.16
CA PHE A 95 17.66 -3.70 -6.24
C PHE A 95 17.66 -5.17 -5.79
N GLY A 96 16.57 -5.85 -6.08
CA GLY A 96 16.38 -7.27 -5.73
C GLY A 96 15.86 -7.50 -4.31
N ARG A 97 15.74 -6.48 -3.48
CA ARG A 97 15.21 -6.64 -2.13
C ARG A 97 13.68 -6.71 -2.15
N ALA A 98 13.14 -7.50 -1.21
CA ALA A 98 11.71 -7.67 -1.04
C ALA A 98 11.29 -7.22 0.36
N ILE A 99 10.14 -6.54 0.44
CA ILE A 99 9.52 -6.18 1.71
C ILE A 99 8.11 -6.77 1.75
N SER A 100 7.78 -7.45 2.86
CA SER A 100 6.47 -8.01 3.10
C SER A 100 5.74 -7.19 4.17
N VAL A 101 4.48 -6.87 3.95
CA VAL A 101 3.65 -6.14 4.90
C VAL A 101 2.32 -6.87 5.07
N GLY A 102 1.96 -7.17 6.33
CA GLY A 102 0.63 -7.68 6.65
C GLY A 102 -0.36 -6.54 6.79
N LEU A 103 -1.46 -6.64 6.07
CA LEU A 103 -2.57 -5.67 6.14
C LEU A 103 -3.84 -6.40 6.52
N ASP A 104 -4.66 -5.79 7.38
CA ASP A 104 -5.91 -6.38 7.82
C ASP A 104 -6.99 -5.31 8.08
N SER A 105 -8.22 -5.78 8.26
CA SER A 105 -9.37 -4.93 8.53
C SER A 105 -9.53 -4.56 10.02
N ILE A 106 -8.62 -4.98 10.89
CA ILE A 106 -8.65 -4.64 12.31
C ILE A 106 -7.81 -3.40 12.58
N GLU A 107 -6.57 -3.39 12.10
CA GLU A 107 -5.68 -2.24 12.24
C GLU A 107 -5.91 -1.18 11.17
N ASN A 108 -6.43 -1.58 10.03
CA ASN A 108 -6.78 -0.72 8.89
C ASN A 108 -5.58 0.08 8.36
N LYS A 109 -4.39 -0.48 8.49
CA LYS A 109 -3.20 0.12 7.88
C LYS A 109 -3.29 0.03 6.37
N GLN A 110 -2.68 0.98 5.70
CA GLN A 110 -2.61 1.04 4.25
C GLN A 110 -1.15 1.05 3.82
N TYR A 111 -0.92 0.63 2.59
CA TYR A 111 0.43 0.50 2.08
C TYR A 111 0.54 1.18 0.72
N LEU A 112 1.45 2.14 0.62
CA LEU A 112 1.72 2.84 -0.62
C LEU A 112 2.88 2.20 -1.36
N PHE A 113 2.61 1.74 -2.58
CA PHE A 113 3.62 1.40 -3.56
C PHE A 113 3.80 2.59 -4.48
N GLN A 114 5.03 3.00 -4.67
CA GLN A 114 5.35 3.94 -5.72
C GLN A 114 5.65 3.20 -7.03
N GLU A 115 5.78 3.95 -8.10
CA GLU A 115 6.07 3.43 -9.43
C GLU A 115 7.32 2.56 -9.44
N ASP A 116 7.39 1.62 -10.41
CA ASP A 116 8.56 0.77 -10.69
C ASP A 116 8.82 -0.37 -9.71
N PHE A 117 7.86 -0.71 -8.84
CA PHE A 117 7.98 -1.87 -7.99
C PHE A 117 7.13 -3.04 -8.52
N TYR A 118 7.67 -4.25 -8.41
CA TYR A 118 6.87 -5.47 -8.59
C TYR A 118 6.08 -5.73 -7.32
N MET A 119 4.82 -6.03 -7.49
CA MET A 119 3.88 -6.23 -6.41
C MET A 119 3.17 -7.56 -6.53
N GLY A 120 3.01 -8.24 -5.40
CA GLY A 120 2.19 -9.43 -5.30
C GLY A 120 1.53 -9.52 -3.94
N SER A 121 0.41 -10.22 -3.86
CA SER A 121 -0.33 -10.37 -2.60
C SER A 121 -0.79 -11.80 -2.39
N GLN A 122 -0.84 -12.20 -1.13
CA GLN A 122 -1.34 -13.48 -0.67
C GLN A 122 -2.50 -13.24 0.29
N PHE A 123 -3.60 -13.89 0.01
CA PHE A 123 -4.84 -13.75 0.78
C PHE A 123 -5.09 -14.93 1.70
#